data_de5261848d75b259e80fcce682849223
#
_entry.id   de5261848d75b259e80fcce682849223
#
_cell.length_a   1.000
_cell.length_b   1.000
_cell.length_c   1.000
_cell.angle_alpha   90.00
_cell.angle_beta   90.00
_cell.angle_gamma   90.00
#
_symmetry.space_group_name_H-M   'P 1'
#
loop_
_entity.id
_entity.type
_entity.pdbx_description
1 polymer ?
#
loop_
_entity_poly.entity_id
_entity_poly.type
_entity_poly.pdbx_seq_one_letter_code
_entity_poly.pdbx_strand_id
1 'polypeptide(L)'
;MWESNTVEELTQEFYEYISKENGTIFLAMVDGCAVGFAQCGLRRDYVEGTDSSPVGYLEGIFVKEKYRKRGLARDMLEACQKWAKEQGCAEFASDCQLDNEDSLKFHIKMGFVEANRIICFTKQLKDSVIGRQVTVTVDRPLGSYHPNHNNMYYPINYGYVEGIIAPDGEEQDVYILGVDEAIDKFTGKIIAIVHRNDDVEEKWVVAPEGMTFTKEEIREQIHFQEQYFDSEIVM
;
A
#
# COMPACT_ATOMS: atom_id res chain seq x y z
N MET A 1 17.85 -1.90 12.17
CA MET A 1 16.54 -2.42 12.52
C MET A 1 15.44 -1.50 12.01
N TRP A 2 15.41 -0.26 12.20
CA TRP A 2 14.49 0.73 11.59
C TRP A 2 15.31 1.81 10.89
N GLU A 3 15.95 1.43 9.76
CA GLU A 3 16.89 2.30 9.03
C GLU A 3 16.20 3.50 8.35
N SER A 4 14.88 3.44 8.18
CA SER A 4 14.07 4.49 7.56
C SER A 4 13.51 5.54 8.53
N ASN A 5 13.63 5.33 9.86
CA ASN A 5 13.07 6.23 10.86
C ASN A 5 14.14 7.11 11.49
N THR A 6 13.79 8.37 11.76
CA THR A 6 14.65 9.28 12.54
C THR A 6 14.58 8.96 14.04
N VAL A 7 15.55 9.46 14.82
CA VAL A 7 15.55 9.30 16.28
C VAL A 7 14.33 9.98 16.91
N GLU A 8 13.92 11.12 16.38
CA GLU A 8 12.76 11.88 16.83
C GLU A 8 11.45 11.10 16.61
N GLU A 9 11.26 10.52 15.42
CA GLU A 9 10.10 9.68 15.11
C GLU A 9 10.03 8.46 16.01
N LEU A 10 11.12 7.72 16.15
CA LEU A 10 11.18 6.55 17.05
C LEU A 10 10.94 6.93 18.50
N THR A 11 11.44 8.08 18.95
CA THR A 11 11.20 8.55 20.32
C THR A 11 9.73 8.81 20.54
N GLN A 12 9.05 9.47 19.60
CA GLN A 12 7.62 9.74 19.67
C GLN A 12 6.80 8.43 19.66
N GLU A 13 7.13 7.51 18.76
CA GLU A 13 6.47 6.19 18.68
C GLU A 13 6.60 5.40 19.99
N PHE A 14 7.78 5.39 20.60
CA PHE A 14 7.98 4.71 21.88
C PHE A 14 7.23 5.38 23.02
N TYR A 15 7.16 6.71 23.07
CA TYR A 15 6.34 7.41 24.06
C TYR A 15 4.86 7.06 23.92
N GLU A 16 4.35 7.06 22.71
CA GLU A 16 2.97 6.66 22.43
C GLU A 16 2.71 5.20 22.79
N TYR A 17 3.68 4.32 22.51
CA TYR A 17 3.57 2.89 22.80
C TYR A 17 3.47 2.61 24.30
N ILE A 18 4.38 3.19 25.12
CA ILE A 18 4.35 3.00 26.59
C ILE A 18 3.20 3.75 27.27
N SER A 19 2.62 4.75 26.62
CA SER A 19 1.43 5.44 27.12
C SER A 19 0.14 4.61 27.00
N LYS A 20 0.17 3.57 26.15
CA LYS A 20 -0.95 2.64 25.98
C LYS A 20 -0.84 1.54 27.03
N GLU A 21 -1.94 1.23 27.72
CA GLU A 21 -2.01 0.15 28.74
C GLU A 21 -1.70 -1.26 28.16
N ASN A 22 -1.60 -1.37 26.83
CA ASN A 22 -1.45 -2.62 26.09
C ASN A 22 0.00 -2.98 25.74
N GLY A 23 1.01 -2.24 26.20
CA GLY A 23 2.40 -2.50 25.84
C GLY A 23 3.41 -2.05 26.87
N THR A 24 4.62 -2.61 26.80
CA THR A 24 5.74 -2.23 27.66
C THR A 24 7.07 -2.43 26.96
N ILE A 25 8.12 -1.79 27.49
CA ILE A 25 9.49 -1.89 26.99
C ILE A 25 10.44 -2.19 28.14
N PHE A 26 11.29 -3.18 27.96
CA PHE A 26 12.36 -3.53 28.90
C PHE A 26 13.72 -3.11 28.32
N LEU A 27 14.55 -2.51 29.14
CA LEU A 27 15.89 -2.06 28.76
C LEU A 27 16.98 -2.93 29.42
N ALA A 28 17.96 -3.37 28.63
CA ALA A 28 19.17 -3.94 29.17
C ALA A 28 20.17 -2.81 29.46
N MET A 29 20.55 -2.66 30.72
CA MET A 29 21.47 -1.63 31.19
C MET A 29 22.84 -2.24 31.56
N VAL A 30 23.92 -1.63 31.11
CA VAL A 30 25.31 -1.97 31.49
C VAL A 30 26.04 -0.69 31.79
N ASP A 31 26.65 -0.58 32.97
CA ASP A 31 27.37 0.61 33.45
C ASP A 31 26.56 1.93 33.28
N GLY A 32 25.25 1.88 33.57
CA GLY A 32 24.34 3.01 33.47
C GLY A 32 23.92 3.37 32.03
N CYS A 33 24.34 2.62 31.00
CA CYS A 33 24.00 2.86 29.61
C CYS A 33 23.03 1.81 29.10
N ALA A 34 22.00 2.22 28.35
CA ALA A 34 21.12 1.30 27.64
C ALA A 34 21.86 0.64 26.46
N VAL A 35 21.95 -0.67 26.49
CA VAL A 35 22.67 -1.49 25.50
C VAL A 35 21.77 -2.41 24.70
N GLY A 36 20.49 -2.50 25.06
CA GLY A 36 19.46 -3.26 24.36
C GLY A 36 18.08 -2.93 24.87
N PHE A 37 17.07 -3.37 24.13
CA PHE A 37 15.67 -3.27 24.55
C PHE A 37 14.88 -4.48 24.05
N ALA A 38 13.74 -4.74 24.68
CA ALA A 38 12.68 -5.59 24.17
C ALA A 38 11.35 -4.87 24.34
N GLN A 39 10.58 -4.84 23.27
CA GLN A 39 9.24 -4.26 23.20
C GLN A 39 8.23 -5.40 23.12
N CYS A 40 7.24 -5.41 24.00
CA CYS A 40 6.16 -6.39 23.94
C CYS A 40 4.79 -5.76 24.24
N GLY A 41 3.75 -6.35 23.67
CA GLY A 41 2.40 -5.86 23.77
C GLY A 41 1.39 -6.99 23.96
N LEU A 42 0.12 -6.61 24.12
CA LEU A 42 -1.03 -7.49 24.16
C LEU A 42 -1.76 -7.43 22.83
N ARG A 43 -1.94 -8.58 22.19
CA ARG A 43 -2.80 -8.72 21.02
C ARG A 43 -4.09 -9.44 21.42
N ARG A 44 -5.23 -8.85 21.06
CA ARG A 44 -6.57 -9.40 21.37
C ARG A 44 -7.26 -9.94 20.13
N ASP A 45 -6.78 -9.55 18.95
CA ASP A 45 -7.20 -10.09 17.67
C ASP A 45 -6.43 -11.38 17.36
N TYR A 46 -6.72 -11.98 16.20
CA TYR A 46 -6.08 -13.22 15.76
C TYR A 46 -4.55 -13.11 15.75
N VAL A 47 -3.91 -14.09 16.37
CA VAL A 47 -2.46 -14.30 16.33
C VAL A 47 -2.21 -15.73 15.85
N GLU A 48 -1.45 -15.86 14.76
CA GLU A 48 -1.14 -17.14 14.13
C GLU A 48 -0.50 -18.13 15.12
N GLY A 49 -1.06 -19.33 15.16
CA GLY A 49 -0.56 -20.42 16.00
C GLY A 49 -0.90 -20.31 17.50
N THR A 50 -1.88 -19.47 17.87
CA THR A 50 -2.37 -19.35 19.25
C THR A 50 -3.88 -19.59 19.34
N ASP A 51 -4.34 -20.05 20.52
CA ASP A 51 -5.74 -20.40 20.80
C ASP A 51 -6.38 -19.50 21.87
N SER A 52 -5.59 -18.64 22.54
CA SER A 52 -6.06 -17.77 23.63
C SER A 52 -6.12 -16.29 23.25
N SER A 53 -6.80 -15.49 24.06
CA SER A 53 -6.80 -14.02 24.00
C SER A 53 -6.96 -13.45 25.41
N PRO A 54 -6.17 -12.47 25.84
CA PRO A 54 -5.08 -11.84 25.09
C PRO A 54 -3.86 -12.74 24.94
N VAL A 55 -3.07 -12.50 23.88
CA VAL A 55 -1.75 -13.10 23.65
C VAL A 55 -0.68 -12.05 23.92
N GLY A 56 0.36 -12.40 24.69
CA GLY A 56 1.56 -11.58 24.77
C GLY A 56 2.34 -11.65 23.47
N TYR A 57 2.84 -10.53 22.98
CA TYR A 57 3.53 -10.48 21.69
C TYR A 57 4.86 -9.73 21.79
N LEU A 58 5.94 -10.36 21.36
CA LEU A 58 7.24 -9.71 21.25
C LEU A 58 7.29 -8.92 19.91
N GLU A 59 7.15 -7.61 19.99
CA GLU A 59 7.17 -6.72 18.81
C GLU A 59 8.58 -6.46 18.28
N GLY A 60 9.57 -6.52 19.16
CA GLY A 60 10.97 -6.36 18.77
C GLY A 60 11.92 -6.56 19.91
N ILE A 61 13.12 -7.06 19.59
CA ILE A 61 14.22 -7.23 20.54
C ILE A 61 15.54 -6.88 19.90
N PHE A 62 16.34 -6.08 20.57
CA PHE A 62 17.63 -5.63 20.06
C PHE A 62 18.68 -5.59 21.17
N VAL A 63 19.90 -6.00 20.85
CA VAL A 63 21.08 -5.82 21.69
C VAL A 63 22.23 -5.32 20.83
N LYS A 64 22.89 -4.25 21.26
CA LYS A 64 24.09 -3.70 20.59
C LYS A 64 25.14 -4.79 20.43
N GLU A 65 25.75 -4.88 19.26
CA GLU A 65 26.60 -5.99 18.83
C GLU A 65 27.66 -6.39 19.87
N LYS A 66 28.41 -5.42 20.40
CA LYS A 66 29.47 -5.64 21.40
C LYS A 66 28.98 -6.22 22.74
N TYR A 67 27.67 -6.25 22.97
CA TYR A 67 27.05 -6.80 24.18
C TYR A 67 26.25 -8.09 23.93
N ARG A 68 26.21 -8.57 22.68
CA ARG A 68 25.54 -9.82 22.32
C ARG A 68 26.24 -11.03 22.96
N LYS A 69 25.54 -12.16 22.96
CA LYS A 69 26.00 -13.45 23.52
C LYS A 69 26.30 -13.43 25.03
N ARG A 70 25.75 -12.45 25.78
CA ARG A 70 25.87 -12.31 27.23
C ARG A 70 24.57 -12.64 27.99
N GLY A 71 23.54 -13.17 27.33
CA GLY A 71 22.25 -13.50 27.92
C GLY A 71 21.24 -12.37 27.92
N LEU A 72 21.62 -11.12 27.64
CA LEU A 72 20.75 -9.94 27.76
C LEU A 72 19.42 -10.04 26.99
N ALA A 73 19.44 -10.61 25.78
CA ALA A 73 18.20 -10.80 25.01
C ALA A 73 17.26 -11.83 25.67
N ARG A 74 17.82 -12.90 26.22
CA ARG A 74 17.04 -13.88 26.98
C ARG A 74 16.41 -13.23 28.21
N ASP A 75 17.21 -12.50 29.00
CA ASP A 75 16.74 -11.90 30.26
C ASP A 75 15.60 -10.88 29.99
N MET A 76 15.70 -10.10 28.90
CA MET A 76 14.63 -9.19 28.47
C MET A 76 13.40 -9.94 27.96
N LEU A 77 13.56 -11.03 27.22
CA LEU A 77 12.45 -11.87 26.77
C LEU A 77 11.71 -12.50 27.97
N GLU A 78 12.44 -13.00 28.96
CA GLU A 78 11.86 -13.53 30.19
C GLU A 78 11.06 -12.45 30.95
N ALA A 79 11.55 -11.20 30.97
CA ALA A 79 10.81 -10.07 31.54
C ALA A 79 9.52 -9.78 30.76
N CYS A 80 9.55 -9.80 29.42
CA CYS A 80 8.35 -9.67 28.57
C CYS A 80 7.34 -10.77 28.86
N GLN A 81 7.78 -12.03 28.92
CA GLN A 81 6.89 -13.17 29.19
C GLN A 81 6.29 -13.11 30.60
N LYS A 82 7.07 -12.66 31.59
CA LYS A 82 6.56 -12.46 32.95
C LYS A 82 5.48 -11.39 32.97
N TRP A 83 5.74 -10.24 32.35
CA TRP A 83 4.76 -9.15 32.24
C TRP A 83 3.48 -9.63 31.53
N ALA A 84 3.58 -10.36 30.41
CA ALA A 84 2.42 -10.87 29.71
C ALA A 84 1.57 -11.81 30.59
N LYS A 85 2.21 -12.68 31.38
CA LYS A 85 1.51 -13.53 32.36
C LYS A 85 0.76 -12.70 33.41
N GLU A 86 1.37 -11.62 33.90
CA GLU A 86 0.74 -10.70 34.86
C GLU A 86 -0.46 -9.98 34.25
N GLN A 87 -0.49 -9.82 32.91
CA GLN A 87 -1.63 -9.30 32.16
C GLN A 87 -2.68 -10.36 31.80
N GLY A 88 -2.52 -11.60 32.25
CA GLY A 88 -3.48 -12.69 32.03
C GLY A 88 -3.28 -13.48 30.74
N CYS A 89 -2.16 -13.32 30.03
CA CYS A 89 -1.87 -14.12 28.86
C CYS A 89 -1.48 -15.55 29.22
N ALA A 90 -2.05 -16.52 28.49
CA ALA A 90 -1.66 -17.93 28.56
C ALA A 90 -0.58 -18.28 27.53
N GLU A 91 -0.49 -17.51 26.45
CA GLU A 91 0.42 -17.72 25.33
C GLU A 91 1.25 -16.46 25.03
N PHE A 92 2.40 -16.67 24.41
CA PHE A 92 3.33 -15.62 24.03
C PHE A 92 3.86 -15.90 22.59
N ALA A 93 3.67 -14.97 21.69
CA ALA A 93 4.00 -15.10 20.27
C ALA A 93 5.00 -14.05 19.79
N SER A 94 5.52 -14.23 18.61
CA SER A 94 6.39 -13.30 17.89
C SER A 94 6.44 -13.67 16.43
N ASP A 95 6.99 -12.79 15.60
CA ASP A 95 7.33 -13.07 14.20
C ASP A 95 8.73 -12.58 13.84
N CYS A 96 9.21 -12.96 12.69
CA CYS A 96 10.40 -12.40 12.09
C CYS A 96 10.33 -12.49 10.55
N GLN A 97 11.09 -11.65 9.87
CA GLN A 97 11.23 -11.74 8.42
C GLN A 97 11.80 -13.10 8.01
N LEU A 98 11.36 -13.62 6.88
CA LEU A 98 11.68 -14.97 6.40
C LEU A 98 13.19 -15.19 6.22
N ASP A 99 13.93 -14.16 5.83
CA ASP A 99 15.38 -14.15 5.61
C ASP A 99 16.19 -13.82 6.87
N ASN A 100 15.54 -13.49 8.00
CA ASN A 100 16.21 -13.19 9.27
C ASN A 100 16.55 -14.47 10.06
N GLU A 101 17.54 -15.21 9.54
CA GLU A 101 17.99 -16.48 10.16
C GLU A 101 18.45 -16.32 11.61
N ASP A 102 19.06 -15.20 11.98
CA ASP A 102 19.52 -14.97 13.35
C ASP A 102 18.36 -14.85 14.32
N SER A 103 17.29 -14.17 13.91
CA SER A 103 16.06 -14.07 14.68
C SER A 103 15.37 -15.43 14.79
N LEU A 104 15.24 -16.18 13.72
CA LEU A 104 14.69 -17.54 13.74
C LEU A 104 15.44 -18.45 14.72
N LYS A 105 16.78 -18.48 14.62
CA LYS A 105 17.64 -19.27 15.55
C LYS A 105 17.46 -18.84 17.00
N PHE A 106 17.32 -17.54 17.26
CA PHE A 106 17.05 -17.01 18.59
C PHE A 106 15.72 -17.51 19.13
N HIS A 107 14.61 -17.39 18.38
CA HIS A 107 13.29 -17.82 18.79
C HIS A 107 13.24 -19.32 19.13
N ILE A 108 13.75 -20.17 18.25
CA ILE A 108 13.80 -21.62 18.49
C ILE A 108 14.64 -21.94 19.74
N LYS A 109 15.78 -21.27 19.94
CA LYS A 109 16.61 -21.47 21.14
C LYS A 109 15.92 -21.01 22.41
N MET A 110 15.02 -20.02 22.32
CA MET A 110 14.23 -19.51 23.46
C MET A 110 12.96 -20.33 23.72
N GLY A 111 12.75 -21.41 22.97
CA GLY A 111 11.63 -22.33 23.18
C GLY A 111 10.36 -21.99 22.42
N PHE A 112 10.40 -21.04 21.48
CA PHE A 112 9.31 -20.86 20.55
C PHE A 112 9.22 -22.03 19.57
N VAL A 113 8.02 -22.35 19.13
CA VAL A 113 7.73 -23.32 18.08
C VAL A 113 7.31 -22.58 16.82
N GLU A 114 7.85 -22.93 15.68
CA GLU A 114 7.43 -22.36 14.40
C GLU A 114 5.97 -22.77 14.13
N ALA A 115 5.09 -21.78 14.06
CA ALA A 115 3.67 -22.00 13.82
C ALA A 115 3.34 -22.06 12.32
N ASN A 116 3.79 -21.05 11.56
CA ASN A 116 3.50 -20.97 10.13
C ASN A 116 4.50 -20.05 9.41
N ARG A 117 4.51 -20.14 8.07
CA ARG A 117 5.17 -19.19 7.17
C ARG A 117 4.13 -18.62 6.23
N ILE A 118 3.93 -17.31 6.26
CA ILE A 118 2.89 -16.63 5.49
C ILE A 118 3.48 -15.66 4.49
N ILE A 119 2.75 -15.44 3.40
CA ILE A 119 3.03 -14.36 2.43
C ILE A 119 1.93 -13.32 2.61
N CYS A 120 2.33 -12.10 2.93
CA CYS A 120 1.40 -10.98 3.11
C CYS A 120 1.19 -10.26 1.79
N PHE A 121 -0.07 -9.91 1.49
CA PHE A 121 -0.45 -9.14 0.31
C PHE A 121 -1.17 -7.87 0.76
N THR A 122 -0.86 -6.75 0.10
CA THR A 122 -1.58 -5.49 0.27
C THR A 122 -2.10 -5.01 -1.08
N LYS A 123 -3.23 -4.31 -1.08
CA LYS A 123 -3.75 -3.61 -2.25
C LYS A 123 -4.27 -2.25 -1.79
N GLN A 124 -3.76 -1.18 -2.39
CA GLN A 124 -4.34 0.14 -2.17
C GLN A 124 -5.70 0.21 -2.87
N LEU A 125 -6.73 0.60 -2.13
CA LEU A 125 -8.04 0.91 -2.69
C LEU A 125 -7.99 2.38 -3.12
N LYS A 126 -7.90 2.61 -4.44
CA LYS A 126 -8.00 3.97 -4.99
C LYS A 126 -9.48 4.38 -4.94
N ASP A 127 -9.75 5.61 -4.52
CA ASP A 127 -11.08 6.19 -4.70
C ASP A 127 -11.38 6.27 -6.19
N SER A 128 -12.58 5.83 -6.59
CA SER A 128 -13.00 5.94 -7.98
C SER A 128 -13.04 7.41 -8.39
N VAL A 129 -12.43 7.71 -9.53
CA VAL A 129 -12.51 9.05 -10.15
C VAL A 129 -13.80 9.22 -10.96
N ILE A 130 -14.54 8.14 -11.21
CA ILE A 130 -15.79 8.14 -11.96
C ILE A 130 -16.81 9.07 -11.26
N GLY A 131 -17.45 9.90 -12.04
CA GLY A 131 -18.38 10.94 -11.55
C GLY A 131 -17.71 12.28 -11.21
N ARG A 132 -16.39 12.36 -11.11
CA ARG A 132 -15.70 13.64 -10.92
C ARG A 132 -15.75 14.48 -12.17
N GLN A 133 -15.85 15.80 -12.00
CA GLN A 133 -15.76 16.76 -13.09
C GLN A 133 -14.30 17.10 -13.35
N VAL A 134 -13.89 17.10 -14.63
CA VAL A 134 -12.53 17.47 -15.06
C VAL A 134 -12.59 18.39 -16.26
N THR A 135 -11.50 19.15 -16.45
CA THR A 135 -11.29 19.95 -17.66
C THR A 135 -10.17 19.31 -18.47
N VAL A 136 -10.47 18.95 -19.69
CA VAL A 136 -9.57 18.30 -20.65
C VAL A 136 -9.03 19.35 -21.61
N THR A 137 -7.71 19.37 -21.81
CA THR A 137 -7.04 20.08 -22.90
C THR A 137 -6.97 19.13 -24.08
N VAL A 138 -7.59 19.51 -25.21
CA VAL A 138 -7.66 18.65 -26.40
C VAL A 138 -6.44 18.90 -27.27
N ASP A 139 -5.65 17.87 -27.50
CA ASP A 139 -4.48 17.89 -28.38
C ASP A 139 -4.66 17.06 -29.66
N ARG A 140 -5.75 16.27 -29.70
CA ARG A 140 -6.21 15.48 -30.86
C ARG A 140 -7.71 15.77 -31.06
N PRO A 141 -8.03 16.88 -31.73
CA PRO A 141 -9.44 17.21 -32.00
C PRO A 141 -10.09 16.19 -32.94
N LEU A 142 -11.40 16.06 -32.84
CA LEU A 142 -12.23 15.26 -33.74
C LEU A 142 -11.86 15.58 -35.22
N GLY A 143 -11.64 14.54 -36.01
CA GLY A 143 -11.25 14.67 -37.41
C GLY A 143 -9.75 14.79 -37.67
N SER A 144 -8.93 14.84 -36.61
CA SER A 144 -7.47 14.89 -36.74
C SER A 144 -6.83 13.51 -36.93
N TYR A 145 -5.55 13.52 -37.27
CA TYR A 145 -4.70 12.33 -37.35
C TYR A 145 -3.58 12.40 -36.31
N HIS A 146 -3.13 11.26 -35.86
CA HIS A 146 -2.02 11.16 -34.92
C HIS A 146 -0.72 11.69 -35.56
N PRO A 147 0.05 12.58 -34.88
CA PRO A 147 1.22 13.25 -35.47
C PRO A 147 2.31 12.28 -35.92
N ASN A 148 2.48 11.15 -35.24
CA ASN A 148 3.53 10.16 -35.53
C ASN A 148 2.97 8.88 -36.19
N HIS A 149 1.63 8.75 -36.32
CA HIS A 149 0.96 7.58 -36.91
C HIS A 149 -0.12 8.05 -37.90
N ASN A 150 0.26 8.38 -39.08
CA ASN A 150 -0.62 8.97 -40.13
C ASN A 150 -1.83 8.13 -40.51
N ASN A 151 -1.90 6.87 -40.10
CA ASN A 151 -3.04 5.96 -40.30
C ASN A 151 -4.05 5.98 -39.14
N MET A 152 -3.74 6.63 -38.03
CA MET A 152 -4.63 6.71 -36.87
C MET A 152 -5.46 7.99 -36.95
N TYR A 153 -6.72 7.83 -37.30
CA TYR A 153 -7.71 8.89 -37.36
C TYR A 153 -8.50 8.96 -36.05
N TYR A 154 -8.74 10.17 -35.53
CA TYR A 154 -9.50 10.40 -34.33
C TYR A 154 -10.98 10.75 -34.65
N PRO A 155 -11.92 9.80 -34.52
CA PRO A 155 -13.33 10.06 -34.79
C PRO A 155 -14.03 10.80 -33.65
N ILE A 156 -13.35 10.99 -32.53
CA ILE A 156 -13.79 11.73 -31.34
C ILE A 156 -12.68 12.68 -30.89
N ASN A 157 -13.00 13.65 -30.02
CA ASN A 157 -11.98 14.47 -29.39
C ASN A 157 -11.19 13.65 -28.36
N TYR A 158 -9.89 13.90 -28.29
CA TYR A 158 -8.97 13.26 -27.38
C TYR A 158 -8.00 14.30 -26.84
N GLY A 159 -7.55 14.11 -25.59
CA GLY A 159 -6.64 15.03 -24.93
C GLY A 159 -6.21 14.54 -23.58
N TYR A 160 -5.85 15.43 -22.69
CA TYR A 160 -5.31 15.12 -21.37
C TYR A 160 -5.84 16.09 -20.30
N VAL A 161 -5.76 15.67 -19.03
CA VAL A 161 -6.06 16.53 -17.88
C VAL A 161 -4.76 17.09 -17.32
N GLU A 162 -4.58 18.39 -17.48
CA GLU A 162 -3.39 19.11 -17.03
C GLU A 162 -3.17 18.94 -15.50
N GLY A 163 -1.95 18.56 -15.12
CA GLY A 163 -1.53 18.41 -13.73
C GLY A 163 -1.99 17.12 -13.03
N ILE A 164 -2.67 16.21 -13.74
CA ILE A 164 -2.97 14.87 -13.24
C ILE A 164 -2.04 13.88 -13.95
N ILE A 165 -1.15 13.26 -13.18
CA ILE A 165 -0.16 12.33 -13.69
C ILE A 165 -0.70 10.89 -13.64
N ALA A 166 -0.68 10.23 -14.79
CA ALA A 166 -1.04 8.84 -14.97
C ALA A 166 0.09 7.89 -14.50
N PRO A 167 -0.18 6.57 -14.36
CA PRO A 167 0.82 5.60 -13.89
C PRO A 167 2.08 5.48 -14.76
N ASP A 168 2.02 5.87 -16.03
CA ASP A 168 3.16 5.91 -16.97
C ASP A 168 4.08 7.14 -16.78
N GLY A 169 3.65 8.13 -15.96
CA GLY A 169 4.39 9.35 -15.65
C GLY A 169 4.06 10.53 -16.55
N GLU A 170 3.17 10.37 -17.54
CA GLU A 170 2.64 11.43 -18.39
C GLU A 170 1.33 12.01 -17.83
N GLU A 171 0.80 13.07 -18.44
CA GLU A 171 -0.50 13.62 -18.06
C GLU A 171 -1.63 12.65 -18.42
N GLN A 172 -2.69 12.59 -17.60
CA GLN A 172 -3.78 11.64 -17.73
C GLN A 172 -4.55 11.81 -19.03
N ASP A 173 -4.46 10.84 -19.89
CA ASP A 173 -5.13 10.77 -21.20
C ASP A 173 -6.65 10.55 -21.08
N VAL A 174 -7.41 11.19 -21.99
CA VAL A 174 -8.87 11.23 -21.96
C VAL A 174 -9.51 11.13 -23.34
N TYR A 175 -10.47 10.23 -23.48
CA TYR A 175 -11.45 10.22 -24.56
C TYR A 175 -12.64 11.11 -24.22
N ILE A 176 -13.08 11.98 -25.14
CA ILE A 176 -14.27 12.83 -24.96
C ILE A 176 -15.39 12.30 -25.85
N LEU A 177 -16.48 11.85 -25.24
CA LEU A 177 -17.66 11.34 -25.92
C LEU A 177 -18.82 12.35 -25.87
N GLY A 178 -19.71 12.28 -26.84
CA GLY A 178 -20.92 13.13 -26.91
C GLY A 178 -20.65 14.58 -27.30
N VAL A 179 -19.54 14.83 -27.98
CA VAL A 179 -19.18 16.15 -28.57
C VAL A 179 -18.80 15.94 -30.03
N ASP A 180 -19.69 16.34 -30.93
CA ASP A 180 -19.62 16.06 -32.37
C ASP A 180 -18.92 17.17 -33.19
N GLU A 181 -18.20 18.06 -32.54
CA GLU A 181 -17.38 19.11 -33.17
C GLU A 181 -15.96 19.11 -32.62
N ALA A 182 -15.02 19.57 -33.40
CA ALA A 182 -13.64 19.74 -32.97
C ALA A 182 -13.53 20.91 -32.00
N ILE A 183 -12.90 20.67 -30.84
CA ILE A 183 -12.77 21.64 -29.75
C ILE A 183 -11.34 21.68 -29.22
N ASP A 184 -10.96 22.75 -28.50
CA ASP A 184 -9.64 22.89 -27.87
C ASP A 184 -9.66 22.54 -26.39
N LYS A 185 -10.80 22.70 -25.71
CA LYS A 185 -11.00 22.37 -24.29
C LYS A 185 -12.41 21.87 -24.04
N PHE A 186 -12.53 20.98 -23.05
CA PHE A 186 -13.81 20.43 -22.63
C PHE A 186 -13.88 20.25 -21.12
N THR A 187 -15.01 20.60 -20.52
CA THR A 187 -15.29 20.30 -19.11
C THR A 187 -16.49 19.36 -19.03
N GLY A 188 -16.26 18.19 -18.44
CA GLY A 188 -17.30 17.15 -18.31
C GLY A 188 -17.03 16.20 -17.15
N LYS A 189 -17.87 15.18 -17.02
CA LYS A 189 -17.76 14.15 -15.98
C LYS A 189 -17.03 12.92 -16.51
N ILE A 190 -16.15 12.34 -15.69
CA ILE A 190 -15.58 11.03 -15.94
C ILE A 190 -16.68 9.99 -15.81
N ILE A 191 -16.95 9.26 -16.88
CA ILE A 191 -18.03 8.24 -16.97
C ILE A 191 -17.47 6.82 -16.98
N ALA A 192 -16.21 6.64 -17.36
CA ALA A 192 -15.54 5.35 -17.35
C ALA A 192 -14.00 5.49 -17.28
N ILE A 193 -13.36 4.39 -16.94
CA ILE A 193 -11.89 4.21 -17.00
C ILE A 193 -11.61 3.03 -17.93
N VAL A 194 -10.66 3.19 -18.84
CA VAL A 194 -10.14 2.15 -19.73
C VAL A 194 -8.80 1.68 -19.15
N HIS A 195 -8.77 0.46 -18.65
CA HIS A 195 -7.55 -0.20 -18.20
C HIS A 195 -6.98 -1.06 -19.32
N ARG A 196 -5.69 -0.95 -19.61
CA ARG A 196 -4.98 -1.82 -20.53
C ARG A 196 -4.24 -2.89 -19.74
N ASN A 197 -4.60 -4.17 -19.94
CA ASN A 197 -4.01 -5.29 -19.21
C ASN A 197 -2.57 -5.60 -19.65
N ASP A 198 -2.21 -5.19 -20.86
CA ASP A 198 -0.91 -5.35 -21.50
C ASP A 198 -0.04 -4.09 -21.45
N ASP A 199 -0.51 -3.04 -20.77
CA ASP A 199 0.18 -1.76 -20.59
C ASP A 199 -0.03 -1.23 -19.16
N VAL A 200 0.79 -0.27 -18.73
CA VAL A 200 0.61 0.45 -17.45
C VAL A 200 -0.33 1.66 -17.59
N GLU A 201 -0.75 1.97 -18.81
CA GLU A 201 -1.55 3.13 -19.15
C GLU A 201 -3.03 2.94 -18.84
N GLU A 202 -3.62 3.93 -18.15
CA GLU A 202 -5.07 4.05 -17.96
C GLU A 202 -5.56 5.28 -18.72
N LYS A 203 -6.70 5.17 -19.41
CA LYS A 203 -7.35 6.31 -20.05
C LYS A 203 -8.71 6.58 -19.44
N TRP A 204 -9.05 7.84 -19.27
CA TRP A 204 -10.39 8.19 -18.81
C TRP A 204 -11.33 8.44 -19.98
N VAL A 205 -12.61 8.24 -19.74
CA VAL A 205 -13.69 8.60 -20.68
C VAL A 205 -14.53 9.69 -20.03
N VAL A 206 -14.67 10.83 -20.69
CA VAL A 206 -15.38 12.01 -20.21
C VAL A 206 -16.52 12.33 -21.15
N ALA A 207 -17.66 12.73 -20.59
CA ALA A 207 -18.84 13.13 -21.33
C ALA A 207 -19.51 14.39 -20.74
N PRO A 208 -20.39 15.07 -21.51
CA PRO A 208 -21.23 16.14 -20.99
C PRO A 208 -22.08 15.69 -19.81
N GLU A 209 -22.30 16.59 -18.86
CA GLU A 209 -23.17 16.28 -17.70
C GLU A 209 -24.58 15.88 -18.16
N GLY A 210 -25.08 14.77 -17.60
CA GLY A 210 -26.39 14.23 -17.93
C GLY A 210 -26.42 13.30 -19.15
N MET A 211 -25.34 13.19 -19.93
CA MET A 211 -25.21 12.12 -20.92
C MET A 211 -24.76 10.82 -20.27
N THR A 212 -25.35 9.72 -20.72
CA THR A 212 -25.01 8.36 -20.28
C THR A 212 -24.69 7.50 -21.49
N PHE A 213 -23.72 6.64 -21.33
CA PHE A 213 -23.28 5.68 -22.36
C PHE A 213 -23.24 4.29 -21.74
N THR A 214 -23.59 3.29 -22.49
CA THR A 214 -23.35 1.88 -22.14
C THR A 214 -21.88 1.53 -22.38
N LYS A 215 -21.44 0.44 -21.77
CA LYS A 215 -20.09 -0.08 -21.96
C LYS A 215 -19.79 -0.43 -23.44
N GLU A 216 -20.79 -0.91 -24.13
CA GLU A 216 -20.75 -1.26 -25.54
C GLU A 216 -20.60 0.00 -26.42
N GLU A 217 -21.35 1.04 -26.15
CA GLU A 217 -21.26 2.32 -26.88
C GLU A 217 -19.90 2.98 -26.67
N ILE A 218 -19.36 2.95 -25.44
CA ILE A 218 -18.01 3.45 -25.16
C ILE A 218 -17.00 2.64 -25.98
N ARG A 219 -17.06 1.31 -25.91
CA ARG A 219 -16.12 0.41 -26.63
C ARG A 219 -16.12 0.66 -28.12
N GLU A 220 -17.28 0.86 -28.72
CA GLU A 220 -17.40 1.13 -30.15
C GLU A 220 -16.71 2.46 -30.54
N GLN A 221 -16.93 3.53 -29.75
CA GLN A 221 -16.37 4.84 -30.05
C GLN A 221 -14.86 4.93 -29.85
N ILE A 222 -14.28 4.19 -28.88
CA ILE A 222 -12.83 4.20 -28.63
C ILE A 222 -12.08 3.07 -29.40
N HIS A 223 -12.81 2.23 -30.14
CA HIS A 223 -12.26 1.07 -30.85
C HIS A 223 -11.14 1.44 -31.82
N PHE A 224 -11.16 2.64 -32.41
CA PHE A 224 -10.15 3.10 -33.35
C PHE A 224 -8.72 3.02 -32.77
N GLN A 225 -8.55 3.17 -31.46
CA GLN A 225 -7.30 3.08 -30.74
C GLN A 225 -7.20 1.80 -29.90
N GLU A 226 -8.26 1.45 -29.16
CA GLU A 226 -8.23 0.34 -28.20
C GLU A 226 -8.23 -1.06 -28.87
N GLN A 227 -8.52 -1.18 -30.16
CA GLN A 227 -8.39 -2.44 -30.90
C GLN A 227 -6.97 -3.05 -30.91
N TYR A 228 -5.96 -2.27 -30.57
CA TYR A 228 -4.56 -2.67 -30.52
C TYR A 228 -4.09 -3.14 -29.15
N PHE A 229 -4.96 -3.07 -28.12
CA PHE A 229 -4.65 -3.37 -26.74
C PHE A 229 -5.65 -4.35 -26.14
N ASP A 230 -5.20 -5.08 -25.13
CA ASP A 230 -6.12 -5.87 -24.28
C ASP A 230 -6.69 -4.92 -23.19
N SER A 231 -7.83 -4.33 -23.47
CA SER A 231 -8.41 -3.30 -22.62
C SER A 231 -9.74 -3.69 -21.98
N GLU A 232 -9.94 -3.28 -20.71
CA GLU A 232 -11.16 -3.41 -19.95
C GLU A 232 -11.74 -2.02 -19.61
N ILE A 233 -13.06 -1.86 -19.76
CA ILE A 233 -13.78 -0.63 -19.40
C ILE A 233 -14.44 -0.83 -18.04
N VAL A 234 -14.17 0.06 -17.08
CA VAL A 234 -14.82 0.13 -15.76
C VAL A 234 -15.68 1.37 -15.69
N MET A 235 -16.94 1.21 -15.23
CA MET A 235 -17.92 2.27 -15.10
C MET A 235 -18.37 2.44 -13.64
#